data_4c0c6c344dfdb2b340941691b73c45c6
#
_entry.id   4c0c6c344dfdb2b340941691b73c45c6
#
_cell.length_a   1.000
_cell.length_b   1.000
_cell.length_c   1.000
_cell.angle_alpha   90.00
_cell.angle_beta   90.00
_cell.angle_gamma   90.00
#
_symmetry.space_group_name_H-M   'P 1'
#
loop_
_entity.id
_entity.type
_entity.pdbx_description
1 polymer ?
#
loop_
_entity_poly.entity_id
_entity_poly.type
_entity_poly.pdbx_seq_one_letter_code
_entity_poly.pdbx_strand_id
1 'polypeptide(L)'
;IILALLIGGGIFLTAAWFTQSLFPDISGFTEESLENSALPQIAFEVGGQLFKILLTAAAFAATVASSLASQSSVSRLLYVMGRNGHGPIGRFFGYIHPTFQTPAYAIIFTGFVSLFAIGLSLDFVASLINFGALIAFTFVNLTVIVYFAYRRRETHTPREIFRNIVLPGIGVSLTVLLWLYLSAESTRYGMIWFGIGIIVLLWITRFFKRPMNVNMGEEAPITREG
;
A
#
# COMPACT_ATOMS: atom_id res chain seq x y z
N ILE A 1 0.03 -1.29 14.47
CA ILE A 1 0.75 -1.77 13.27
C ILE A 1 1.53 -3.05 13.62
N ILE A 2 2.46 -3.03 14.59
CA ILE A 2 3.30 -4.20 14.94
C ILE A 2 2.44 -5.41 15.33
N LEU A 3 1.43 -5.24 16.19
CA LEU A 3 0.54 -6.32 16.59
C LEU A 3 -0.23 -6.91 15.40
N ALA A 4 -0.74 -6.05 14.51
CA ALA A 4 -1.44 -6.49 13.31
C ALA A 4 -0.51 -7.28 12.36
N LEU A 5 0.76 -6.84 12.24
CA LEU A 5 1.77 -7.53 11.44
C LEU A 5 2.10 -8.92 12.02
N LEU A 6 2.28 -9.02 13.34
CA LEU A 6 2.59 -10.29 14.00
C LEU A 6 1.42 -11.27 13.92
N ILE A 7 0.18 -10.82 14.17
CA ILE A 7 -1.01 -11.66 14.07
C ILE A 7 -1.23 -12.08 12.61
N GLY A 8 -1.21 -11.14 11.67
CA GLY A 8 -1.37 -11.43 10.24
C GLY A 8 -0.27 -12.37 9.73
N GLY A 9 0.99 -12.08 10.05
CA GLY A 9 2.11 -12.94 9.69
C GLY A 9 2.00 -14.35 10.27
N GLY A 10 1.59 -14.47 11.53
CA GLY A 10 1.32 -15.77 12.15
C GLY A 10 0.23 -16.56 11.44
N ILE A 11 -0.88 -15.91 11.08
CA ILE A 11 -1.97 -16.53 10.32
C ILE A 11 -1.47 -16.99 8.94
N PHE A 12 -0.73 -16.14 8.23
CA PHE A 12 -0.18 -16.52 6.92
C PHE A 12 0.79 -17.69 7.00
N LEU A 13 1.70 -17.69 7.98
CA LEU A 13 2.66 -18.80 8.17
C LEU A 13 1.96 -20.11 8.50
N THR A 14 0.97 -20.08 9.39
CA THR A 14 0.21 -21.29 9.74
C THR A 14 -0.63 -21.78 8.57
N ALA A 15 -1.29 -20.91 7.83
CA ALA A 15 -2.06 -21.26 6.65
C ALA A 15 -1.16 -21.88 5.57
N ALA A 16 -0.01 -21.27 5.29
CA ALA A 16 0.96 -21.79 4.33
C ALA A 16 1.50 -23.16 4.75
N TRP A 17 1.84 -23.34 6.02
CA TRP A 17 2.27 -24.64 6.56
C TRP A 17 1.21 -25.71 6.37
N PHE A 18 -0.05 -25.45 6.78
CA PHE A 18 -1.12 -26.42 6.62
C PHE A 18 -1.36 -26.76 5.16
N THR A 19 -1.41 -25.78 4.28
CA THR A 19 -1.58 -26.00 2.84
C THR A 19 -0.46 -26.89 2.28
N GLN A 20 0.79 -26.55 2.59
CA GLN A 20 1.95 -27.33 2.11
C GLN A 20 2.00 -28.75 2.72
N SER A 21 1.53 -28.93 3.95
CA SER A 21 1.52 -30.24 4.61
C SER A 21 0.42 -31.17 4.06
N LEU A 22 -0.73 -30.61 3.68
CA LEU A 22 -1.84 -31.36 3.12
C LEU A 22 -1.67 -31.64 1.63
N PHE A 23 -1.04 -30.71 0.91
CA PHE A 23 -0.81 -30.80 -0.54
C PHE A 23 0.68 -30.60 -0.85
N PRO A 24 1.53 -31.58 -0.53
CA PRO A 24 2.97 -31.46 -0.80
C PRO A 24 3.30 -31.45 -2.29
N ASP A 25 2.42 -32.03 -3.11
CA ASP A 25 2.56 -32.08 -4.56
C ASP A 25 1.48 -31.26 -5.24
N ILE A 26 1.90 -30.17 -5.87
CA ILE A 26 1.04 -29.27 -6.64
C ILE A 26 0.91 -29.66 -8.12
N SER A 27 1.53 -30.77 -8.53
CA SER A 27 1.52 -31.22 -9.94
C SER A 27 0.12 -31.56 -10.48
N GLY A 28 -0.83 -31.83 -9.56
CA GLY A 28 -2.25 -32.04 -9.90
C GLY A 28 -3.06 -30.79 -10.19
N PHE A 29 -2.51 -29.59 -9.91
CA PHE A 29 -3.16 -28.33 -10.17
C PHE A 29 -2.59 -27.69 -11.45
N THR A 30 -3.45 -27.35 -12.39
CA THR A 30 -3.04 -26.50 -13.52
C THR A 30 -2.81 -25.07 -13.06
N GLU A 31 -1.99 -24.27 -13.76
CA GLU A 31 -1.74 -22.87 -13.42
C GLU A 31 -3.06 -22.10 -13.29
N GLU A 32 -4.01 -22.33 -14.19
CA GLU A 32 -5.34 -21.70 -14.15
C GLU A 32 -6.18 -22.12 -12.94
N SER A 33 -6.03 -23.37 -12.45
CA SER A 33 -6.72 -23.85 -11.23
C SER A 33 -6.06 -23.30 -9.96
N LEU A 34 -4.75 -23.09 -9.96
CA LEU A 34 -4.02 -22.48 -8.85
C LEU A 34 -4.41 -20.99 -8.69
N GLU A 35 -4.54 -20.25 -9.78
CA GLU A 35 -4.91 -18.85 -9.72
C GLU A 35 -6.36 -18.61 -9.26
N ASN A 36 -7.32 -19.40 -9.77
CA ASN A 36 -8.74 -19.08 -9.62
C ASN A 36 -9.50 -20.00 -8.66
N SER A 37 -9.01 -21.17 -8.36
CA SER A 37 -9.81 -22.22 -7.70
C SER A 37 -9.09 -22.98 -6.59
N ALA A 38 -7.80 -22.77 -6.37
CA ALA A 38 -7.03 -23.58 -5.43
C ALA A 38 -7.59 -23.52 -4.01
N LEU A 39 -7.86 -22.33 -3.48
CA LEU A 39 -8.33 -22.17 -2.11
C LEU A 39 -9.72 -22.80 -1.87
N PRO A 40 -10.73 -22.59 -2.72
CA PRO A 40 -12.03 -23.29 -2.62
C PRO A 40 -11.92 -24.80 -2.82
N GLN A 41 -11.01 -25.28 -3.66
CA GLN A 41 -10.82 -26.69 -3.89
C GLN A 41 -10.18 -27.38 -2.67
N ILE A 42 -9.12 -26.79 -2.12
CA ILE A 42 -8.50 -27.22 -0.86
C ILE A 42 -9.54 -27.24 0.28
N ALA A 43 -10.38 -26.22 0.37
CA ALA A 43 -11.44 -26.16 1.36
C ALA A 43 -12.48 -27.31 1.21
N PHE A 44 -12.78 -27.69 -0.02
CA PHE A 44 -13.66 -28.82 -0.29
C PHE A 44 -13.03 -30.15 0.14
N GLU A 45 -11.78 -30.37 -0.16
CA GLU A 45 -11.02 -31.57 0.23
C GLU A 45 -10.93 -31.73 1.75
N VAL A 46 -10.69 -30.64 2.46
CA VAL A 46 -10.50 -30.66 3.93
C VAL A 46 -11.82 -30.77 4.70
N GLY A 47 -12.84 -30.06 4.28
CA GLY A 47 -14.08 -29.90 5.07
C GLY A 47 -15.38 -30.05 4.28
N GLY A 48 -15.30 -30.53 3.04
CA GLY A 48 -16.46 -30.78 2.17
C GLY A 48 -17.15 -29.48 1.71
N GLN A 49 -18.36 -29.67 1.17
CA GLN A 49 -19.11 -28.60 0.51
C GLN A 49 -19.44 -27.41 1.43
N LEU A 50 -19.79 -27.70 2.70
CA LEU A 50 -20.14 -26.65 3.65
C LEU A 50 -18.93 -25.73 3.94
N PHE A 51 -17.79 -26.32 4.17
CA PHE A 51 -16.55 -25.58 4.44
C PHE A 51 -16.11 -24.74 3.23
N LYS A 52 -16.22 -25.29 2.01
CA LYS A 52 -15.99 -24.57 0.76
C LYS A 52 -16.86 -23.32 0.67
N ILE A 53 -18.18 -23.45 0.91
CA ILE A 53 -19.12 -22.31 0.84
C ILE A 53 -18.77 -21.26 1.87
N LEU A 54 -18.52 -21.64 3.13
CA LEU A 54 -18.18 -20.72 4.21
C LEU A 54 -16.87 -19.97 3.92
N LEU A 55 -15.83 -20.69 3.47
CA LEU A 55 -14.55 -20.08 3.15
C LEU A 55 -14.65 -19.13 1.96
N THR A 56 -15.38 -19.51 0.93
CA THR A 56 -15.60 -18.65 -0.26
C THR A 56 -16.38 -17.39 0.12
N ALA A 57 -17.43 -17.51 0.93
CA ALA A 57 -18.20 -16.37 1.42
C ALA A 57 -17.33 -15.44 2.29
N ALA A 58 -16.51 -16.00 3.18
CA ALA A 58 -15.59 -15.22 4.00
C ALA A 58 -14.53 -14.50 3.15
N ALA A 59 -13.96 -15.16 2.15
CA ALA A 59 -13.01 -14.56 1.22
C ALA A 59 -13.63 -13.41 0.42
N PHE A 60 -14.87 -13.58 -0.05
CA PHE A 60 -15.60 -12.53 -0.74
C PHE A 60 -15.85 -11.32 0.17
N ALA A 61 -16.33 -11.56 1.40
CA ALA A 61 -16.54 -10.49 2.38
C ALA A 61 -15.25 -9.75 2.73
N ALA A 62 -14.12 -10.46 2.89
CA ALA A 62 -12.82 -9.89 3.16
C ALA A 62 -12.33 -9.02 1.98
N THR A 63 -12.53 -9.47 0.75
CA THR A 63 -12.18 -8.72 -0.47
C THR A 63 -12.97 -7.42 -0.57
N VAL A 64 -14.27 -7.46 -0.33
CA VAL A 64 -15.13 -6.26 -0.32
C VAL A 64 -14.67 -5.28 0.77
N ALA A 65 -14.44 -5.76 1.99
CA ALA A 65 -13.97 -4.92 3.09
C ALA A 65 -12.60 -4.28 2.79
N SER A 66 -11.65 -5.04 2.25
CA SER A 66 -10.33 -4.55 1.86
C SER A 66 -10.41 -3.51 0.75
N SER A 67 -11.25 -3.73 -0.26
CA SER A 67 -11.47 -2.78 -1.37
C SER A 67 -12.03 -1.45 -0.86
N LEU A 68 -13.03 -1.48 0.02
CA LEU A 68 -13.61 -0.27 0.63
C LEU A 68 -12.59 0.49 1.48
N ALA A 69 -11.78 -0.22 2.28
CA ALA A 69 -10.74 0.40 3.08
C ALA A 69 -9.66 1.07 2.20
N SER A 70 -9.24 0.40 1.15
CA SER A 70 -8.26 0.92 0.18
C SER A 70 -8.80 2.14 -0.55
N GLN A 71 -10.04 2.09 -1.04
CA GLN A 71 -10.70 3.22 -1.70
C GLN A 71 -10.81 4.43 -0.78
N SER A 72 -11.20 4.21 0.49
CA SER A 72 -11.27 5.27 1.49
C SER A 72 -9.90 5.91 1.74
N SER A 73 -8.84 5.10 1.88
CA SER A 73 -7.47 5.57 2.11
C SER A 73 -6.95 6.41 0.95
N VAL A 74 -7.09 5.92 -0.29
CA VAL A 74 -6.65 6.64 -1.49
C VAL A 74 -7.42 7.94 -1.68
N SER A 75 -8.74 7.92 -1.48
CA SER A 75 -9.59 9.11 -1.62
C SER A 75 -9.22 10.20 -0.62
N ARG A 76 -8.90 9.83 0.63
CA ARG A 76 -8.42 10.77 1.65
C ARG A 76 -7.04 11.35 1.29
N LEU A 77 -6.14 10.51 0.77
CA LEU A 77 -4.84 10.97 0.31
C LEU A 77 -4.96 11.98 -0.83
N LEU A 78 -5.78 11.68 -1.84
CA LEU A 78 -6.06 12.60 -2.95
C LEU A 78 -6.69 13.90 -2.47
N TYR A 79 -7.60 13.82 -1.49
CA TYR A 79 -8.19 15.00 -0.86
C TYR A 79 -7.13 15.89 -0.18
N VAL A 80 -6.24 15.31 0.63
CA VAL A 80 -5.18 16.07 1.30
C VAL A 80 -4.24 16.71 0.27
N MET A 81 -3.88 15.97 -0.78
CA MET A 81 -3.08 16.50 -1.89
C MET A 81 -3.82 17.63 -2.62
N GLY A 82 -5.12 17.48 -2.87
CA GLY A 82 -5.96 18.47 -3.52
C GLY A 82 -6.10 19.73 -2.69
N ARG A 83 -6.35 19.61 -1.39
CA ARG A 83 -6.47 20.75 -0.46
C ARG A 83 -5.19 21.59 -0.40
N ASN A 84 -4.04 20.94 -0.46
CA ASN A 84 -2.74 21.61 -0.47
C ASN A 84 -2.29 22.04 -1.88
N GLY A 85 -3.00 21.58 -2.92
CA GLY A 85 -2.71 21.87 -4.32
C GLY A 85 -3.32 23.20 -4.78
N HIS A 86 -2.72 23.78 -5.82
CA HIS A 86 -3.20 25.02 -6.44
C HIS A 86 -3.84 24.70 -7.81
N GLY A 87 -4.80 25.51 -8.21
CA GLY A 87 -5.43 25.40 -9.53
C GLY A 87 -6.66 24.48 -9.59
N PRO A 88 -7.12 24.13 -10.81
CA PRO A 88 -8.37 23.39 -11.00
C PRO A 88 -8.32 21.96 -10.42
N ILE A 89 -7.17 21.31 -10.51
CA ILE A 89 -6.96 19.95 -9.97
C ILE A 89 -7.04 19.98 -8.43
N GLY A 90 -6.44 20.99 -7.79
CA GLY A 90 -6.53 21.18 -6.35
C GLY A 90 -7.97 21.39 -5.89
N ARG A 91 -8.75 22.19 -6.61
CA ARG A 91 -10.18 22.42 -6.31
C ARG A 91 -11.02 21.15 -6.49
N PHE A 92 -10.73 20.36 -7.53
CA PHE A 92 -11.46 19.12 -7.79
C PHE A 92 -11.26 18.08 -6.69
N PHE A 93 -10.04 17.76 -6.34
CA PHE A 93 -9.76 16.78 -5.29
C PHE A 93 -9.95 17.32 -3.87
N GLY A 94 -9.81 18.64 -3.66
CA GLY A 94 -10.02 19.30 -2.39
C GLY A 94 -11.50 19.56 -2.01
N TYR A 95 -12.45 19.14 -2.87
CA TYR A 95 -13.88 19.32 -2.62
C TYR A 95 -14.41 18.31 -1.59
N ILE A 96 -15.13 18.81 -0.59
CA ILE A 96 -15.90 18.00 0.37
C ILE A 96 -17.39 18.19 0.09
N HIS A 97 -18.13 17.10 0.02
CA HIS A 97 -19.57 17.12 -0.13
C HIS A 97 -20.23 17.67 1.14
N PRO A 98 -21.11 18.70 1.05
CA PRO A 98 -21.64 19.40 2.23
C PRO A 98 -22.47 18.51 3.14
N THR A 99 -23.22 17.58 2.59
CA THR A 99 -24.12 16.69 3.36
C THR A 99 -23.39 15.48 3.92
N PHE A 100 -22.56 14.81 3.10
CA PHE A 100 -21.88 13.56 3.49
C PHE A 100 -20.52 13.80 4.15
N GLN A 101 -19.99 15.01 4.10
CA GLN A 101 -18.68 15.38 4.65
C GLN A 101 -17.53 14.46 4.18
N THR A 102 -17.63 13.98 2.94
CA THR A 102 -16.68 13.08 2.31
C THR A 102 -16.08 13.71 1.05
N PRO A 103 -14.87 13.36 0.63
CA PRO A 103 -14.26 13.83 -0.60
C PRO A 103 -14.88 13.15 -1.84
N ALA A 104 -16.10 13.52 -2.18
CA ALA A 104 -16.92 12.84 -3.18
C ALA A 104 -16.23 12.69 -4.53
N TYR A 105 -15.61 13.75 -5.04
CA TYR A 105 -14.91 13.67 -6.35
C TYR A 105 -13.70 12.76 -6.33
N ALA A 106 -12.96 12.73 -5.21
CA ALA A 106 -11.84 11.80 -5.05
C ALA A 106 -12.33 10.34 -5.00
N ILE A 107 -13.45 10.07 -4.31
CA ILE A 107 -14.06 8.73 -4.23
C ILE A 107 -14.53 8.28 -5.62
N ILE A 108 -15.26 9.13 -6.35
CA ILE A 108 -15.76 8.81 -7.70
C ILE A 108 -14.59 8.58 -8.65
N PHE A 109 -13.57 9.43 -8.62
CA PHE A 109 -12.37 9.29 -9.44
C PHE A 109 -11.64 7.96 -9.15
N THR A 110 -11.43 7.65 -7.87
CA THR A 110 -10.78 6.40 -7.47
C THR A 110 -11.60 5.18 -7.90
N GLY A 111 -12.93 5.23 -7.72
CA GLY A 111 -13.83 4.18 -8.19
C GLY A 111 -13.77 3.99 -9.71
N PHE A 112 -13.77 5.08 -10.47
CA PHE A 112 -13.63 5.03 -11.93
C PHE A 112 -12.29 4.41 -12.35
N VAL A 113 -11.19 4.80 -11.73
CA VAL A 113 -9.87 4.20 -11.99
C VAL A 113 -9.86 2.71 -11.65
N SER A 114 -10.53 2.30 -10.57
CA SER A 114 -10.62 0.89 -10.18
C SER A 114 -11.34 0.01 -11.23
N LEU A 115 -12.22 0.57 -12.04
CA LEU A 115 -12.89 -0.18 -13.12
C LEU A 115 -11.90 -0.66 -14.21
N PHE A 116 -10.81 0.07 -14.43
CA PHE A 116 -9.79 -0.37 -15.37
C PHE A 116 -9.08 -1.66 -14.93
N ALA A 117 -9.09 -1.95 -13.60
CA ALA A 117 -8.49 -3.18 -13.09
C ALA A 117 -9.20 -4.45 -13.60
N ILE A 118 -10.47 -4.36 -14.02
CA ILE A 118 -11.23 -5.49 -14.56
C ILE A 118 -10.57 -6.08 -15.83
N GLY A 119 -9.90 -5.23 -16.61
CA GLY A 119 -9.21 -5.63 -17.85
C GLY A 119 -7.73 -6.02 -17.65
N LEU A 120 -7.22 -5.99 -16.42
CA LEU A 120 -5.82 -6.27 -16.13
C LEU A 120 -5.68 -7.65 -15.49
N SER A 121 -4.58 -8.34 -15.78
CA SER A 121 -4.26 -9.59 -15.11
C SER A 121 -3.89 -9.35 -13.63
N LEU A 122 -4.16 -10.34 -12.78
CA LEU A 122 -3.82 -10.29 -11.36
C LEU A 122 -2.31 -10.07 -11.15
N ASP A 123 -1.48 -10.74 -11.94
CA ASP A 123 -0.02 -10.62 -11.89
C ASP A 123 0.46 -9.22 -12.22
N PHE A 124 -0.15 -8.59 -13.23
CA PHE A 124 0.18 -7.22 -13.58
C PHE A 124 -0.15 -6.24 -12.45
N VAL A 125 -1.34 -6.36 -11.85
CA VAL A 125 -1.76 -5.50 -10.74
C VAL A 125 -0.89 -5.74 -9.50
N ALA A 126 -0.62 -7.01 -9.16
CA ALA A 126 0.27 -7.38 -8.06
C ALA A 126 1.69 -6.83 -8.27
N SER A 127 2.18 -6.89 -9.50
CA SER A 127 3.48 -6.33 -9.90
C SER A 127 3.59 -4.84 -9.64
N LEU A 128 2.57 -4.07 -10.00
CA LEU A 128 2.52 -2.62 -9.74
C LEU A 128 2.46 -2.31 -8.24
N ILE A 129 1.66 -3.07 -7.48
CA ILE A 129 1.54 -2.90 -6.03
C ILE A 129 2.89 -3.17 -5.34
N ASN A 130 3.54 -4.28 -5.69
CA ASN A 130 4.83 -4.66 -5.12
C ASN A 130 5.90 -3.59 -5.41
N PHE A 131 5.98 -3.12 -6.65
CA PHE A 131 6.91 -2.06 -7.03
C PHE A 131 6.66 -0.78 -6.22
N GLY A 132 5.39 -0.32 -6.14
CA GLY A 132 5.01 0.87 -5.38
C GLY A 132 5.31 0.76 -3.89
N ALA A 133 5.05 -0.41 -3.29
CA ALA A 133 5.36 -0.68 -1.89
C ALA A 133 6.87 -0.63 -1.61
N LEU A 134 7.69 -1.25 -2.48
CA LEU A 134 9.15 -1.25 -2.32
C LEU A 134 9.72 0.17 -2.43
N ILE A 135 9.23 0.99 -3.37
CA ILE A 135 9.62 2.41 -3.44
C ILE A 135 9.27 3.12 -2.13
N ALA A 136 8.02 2.99 -1.68
CA ALA A 136 7.57 3.67 -0.47
C ALA A 136 8.41 3.27 0.75
N PHE A 137 8.66 1.98 0.96
CA PHE A 137 9.48 1.49 2.06
C PHE A 137 10.93 1.96 1.98
N THR A 138 11.51 2.00 0.78
CA THR A 138 12.86 2.54 0.57
C THR A 138 12.92 4.00 1.01
N PHE A 139 12.01 4.84 0.52
CA PHE A 139 12.00 6.26 0.86
C PHE A 139 11.68 6.52 2.33
N VAL A 140 10.76 5.77 2.94
CA VAL A 140 10.44 5.91 4.38
C VAL A 140 11.68 5.62 5.22
N ASN A 141 12.36 4.50 4.99
CA ASN A 141 13.56 4.14 5.76
C ASN A 141 14.70 5.15 5.56
N LEU A 142 14.94 5.58 4.31
CA LEU A 142 15.95 6.60 4.00
C LEU A 142 15.61 7.95 4.66
N THR A 143 14.35 8.34 4.66
CA THR A 143 13.90 9.59 5.30
C THR A 143 14.13 9.58 6.80
N VAL A 144 13.90 8.46 7.48
CA VAL A 144 14.19 8.31 8.91
C VAL A 144 15.67 8.52 9.17
N ILE A 145 16.55 7.86 8.41
CA ILE A 145 18.00 8.01 8.56
C ILE A 145 18.43 9.48 8.37
N VAL A 146 18.02 10.09 7.25
CA VAL A 146 18.38 11.47 6.90
C VAL A 146 17.84 12.45 7.96
N TYR A 147 16.61 12.27 8.40
CA TYR A 147 15.98 13.17 9.36
C TYR A 147 16.69 13.15 10.72
N PHE A 148 16.93 11.98 11.28
CA PHE A 148 17.53 11.86 12.61
C PHE A 148 19.05 12.01 12.60
N ALA A 149 19.76 11.47 11.60
CA ALA A 149 21.20 11.54 11.54
C ALA A 149 21.70 12.92 11.08
N TYR A 150 21.04 13.53 10.09
CA TYR A 150 21.53 14.76 9.47
C TYR A 150 20.80 16.02 9.97
N ARG A 151 19.47 16.03 10.04
CA ARG A 151 18.69 17.22 10.37
C ARG A 151 18.58 17.46 11.86
N ARG A 152 18.25 16.44 12.67
CA ARG A 152 18.13 16.55 14.13
C ARG A 152 19.41 16.27 14.88
N ARG A 153 20.34 15.55 14.27
CA ARG A 153 21.59 15.11 14.89
C ARG A 153 21.37 14.38 16.22
N GLU A 154 20.27 13.63 16.33
CA GLU A 154 19.92 12.82 17.51
C GLU A 154 20.58 11.44 17.40
N THR A 155 21.91 11.38 17.44
CA THR A 155 22.70 10.15 17.30
C THR A 155 23.86 10.14 18.30
N HIS A 156 23.58 10.61 19.53
CA HIS A 156 24.60 10.72 20.57
C HIS A 156 24.68 9.47 21.45
N THR A 157 23.57 8.75 21.62
CA THR A 157 23.49 7.55 22.46
C THR A 157 23.48 6.27 21.60
N PRO A 158 24.10 5.16 22.04
CA PRO A 158 24.05 3.88 21.31
C PRO A 158 22.63 3.42 21.00
N ARG A 159 21.68 3.69 21.88
CA ARG A 159 20.26 3.37 21.69
C ARG A 159 19.63 4.19 20.56
N GLU A 160 19.99 5.46 20.45
CA GLU A 160 19.52 6.34 19.35
C GLU A 160 20.12 5.94 18.03
N ILE A 161 21.40 5.60 17.99
CA ILE A 161 22.08 5.07 16.80
C ILE A 161 21.38 3.79 16.33
N PHE A 162 21.11 2.87 17.24
CA PHE A 162 20.43 1.63 16.90
C PHE A 162 19.03 1.88 16.32
N ARG A 163 18.22 2.72 16.98
CA ARG A 163 16.84 3.01 16.56
C ARG A 163 16.76 3.84 15.28
N ASN A 164 17.67 4.82 15.12
CA ASN A 164 17.54 5.84 14.08
C ASN A 164 18.41 5.56 12.83
N ILE A 165 19.42 4.70 12.95
CA ILE A 165 20.32 4.36 11.85
C ILE A 165 20.32 2.86 11.58
N VAL A 166 20.59 2.02 12.59
CA VAL A 166 20.77 0.58 12.37
C VAL A 166 19.48 -0.07 11.94
N LEU A 167 18.38 0.18 12.66
CA LEU A 167 17.07 -0.42 12.36
C LEU A 167 16.52 -0.01 10.98
N PRO A 168 16.48 1.29 10.61
CA PRO A 168 16.11 1.69 9.27
C PRO A 168 17.13 1.23 8.20
N GLY A 169 18.42 1.14 8.54
CA GLY A 169 19.45 0.60 7.65
C GLY A 169 19.21 -0.87 7.30
N ILE A 170 18.82 -1.68 8.28
CA ILE A 170 18.37 -3.06 8.03
C ILE A 170 17.14 -3.05 7.13
N GLY A 171 16.17 -2.16 7.38
CA GLY A 171 14.98 -1.99 6.53
C GLY A 171 15.35 -1.69 5.07
N VAL A 172 16.28 -0.75 4.83
CA VAL A 172 16.78 -0.45 3.48
C VAL A 172 17.43 -1.68 2.86
N SER A 173 18.30 -2.38 3.61
CA SER A 173 19.02 -3.56 3.09
C SER A 173 18.06 -4.67 2.68
N LEU A 174 17.05 -4.96 3.52
CA LEU A 174 16.01 -5.94 3.20
C LEU A 174 15.17 -5.50 2.00
N THR A 175 14.84 -4.21 1.90
CA THR A 175 14.09 -3.69 0.75
C THR A 175 14.91 -3.79 -0.53
N VAL A 176 16.22 -3.48 -0.50
CA VAL A 176 17.12 -3.66 -1.65
C VAL A 176 17.20 -5.13 -2.06
N LEU A 177 17.27 -6.04 -1.09
CA LEU A 177 17.23 -7.47 -1.37
C LEU A 177 15.94 -7.85 -2.10
N LEU A 178 14.79 -7.37 -1.65
CA LEU A 178 13.51 -7.61 -2.34
C LEU A 178 13.48 -7.01 -3.75
N TRP A 179 14.14 -5.87 -3.99
CA TRP A 179 14.30 -5.30 -5.32
C TRP A 179 15.02 -6.24 -6.29
N LEU A 180 16.04 -6.97 -5.81
CA LEU A 180 16.79 -7.92 -6.64
C LEU A 180 15.95 -9.13 -7.07
N TYR A 181 14.93 -9.49 -6.29
CA TYR A 181 14.00 -10.58 -6.59
C TYR A 181 12.72 -10.13 -7.31
N LEU A 182 12.59 -8.84 -7.61
CA LEU A 182 11.43 -8.33 -8.32
C LEU A 182 11.48 -8.78 -9.78
N SER A 183 10.34 -9.22 -10.33
CA SER A 183 10.27 -9.66 -11.72
C SER A 183 10.62 -8.51 -12.68
N ALA A 184 11.19 -8.86 -13.83
CA ALA A 184 11.55 -7.87 -14.85
C ALA A 184 10.33 -7.08 -15.36
N GLU A 185 9.16 -7.71 -15.41
CA GLU A 185 7.91 -7.06 -15.78
C GLU A 185 7.47 -6.04 -14.74
N SER A 186 7.48 -6.41 -13.45
CA SER A 186 7.19 -5.49 -12.34
C SER A 186 8.09 -4.26 -12.38
N THR A 187 9.39 -4.48 -12.60
CA THR A 187 10.37 -3.41 -12.69
C THR A 187 10.08 -2.49 -13.89
N ARG A 188 9.82 -3.06 -15.07
CA ARG A 188 9.57 -2.29 -16.30
C ARG A 188 8.32 -1.41 -16.17
N TYR A 189 7.19 -1.99 -15.78
CA TYR A 189 5.94 -1.25 -15.63
C TYR A 189 5.98 -0.26 -14.47
N GLY A 190 6.59 -0.67 -13.37
CA GLY A 190 6.77 0.20 -12.21
C GLY A 190 7.64 1.42 -12.52
N MET A 191 8.75 1.25 -13.27
CA MET A 191 9.60 2.36 -13.69
C MET A 191 8.89 3.34 -14.62
N ILE A 192 8.01 2.85 -15.50
CA ILE A 192 7.17 3.72 -16.35
C ILE A 192 6.26 4.59 -15.46
N TRP A 193 5.56 3.98 -14.51
CA TRP A 193 4.71 4.69 -13.55
C TRP A 193 5.47 5.68 -12.70
N PHE A 194 6.64 5.29 -12.21
CA PHE A 194 7.52 6.16 -11.44
C PHE A 194 8.00 7.36 -12.26
N GLY A 195 8.39 7.13 -13.51
CA GLY A 195 8.76 8.18 -14.45
C GLY A 195 7.62 9.17 -14.69
N ILE A 196 6.40 8.68 -14.92
CA ILE A 196 5.19 9.52 -15.03
C ILE A 196 5.00 10.35 -13.75
N GLY A 197 5.13 9.71 -12.58
CA GLY A 197 5.02 10.38 -11.28
C GLY A 197 6.04 11.52 -11.11
N ILE A 198 7.30 11.28 -11.49
CA ILE A 198 8.35 12.31 -11.47
C ILE A 198 8.01 13.47 -12.43
N ILE A 199 7.58 13.17 -13.64
CA ILE A 199 7.20 14.22 -14.62
C ILE A 199 6.07 15.07 -14.06
N VAL A 200 5.03 14.46 -13.50
CA VAL A 200 3.91 15.16 -12.86
C VAL A 200 4.39 15.99 -11.67
N LEU A 201 5.28 15.44 -10.84
CA LEU A 201 5.87 16.16 -9.71
C LEU A 201 6.65 17.39 -10.17
N LEU A 202 7.51 17.25 -11.15
CA LEU A 202 8.30 18.36 -11.72
C LEU A 202 7.40 19.43 -12.34
N TRP A 203 6.32 19.02 -13.00
CA TRP A 203 5.36 19.93 -13.56
C TRP A 203 4.60 20.72 -12.49
N ILE A 204 4.10 20.07 -11.47
CA ILE A 204 3.36 20.70 -10.35
C ILE A 204 4.26 21.63 -9.53
N THR A 205 5.48 21.21 -9.23
CA THR A 205 6.44 21.99 -8.43
C THR A 205 7.18 23.04 -9.24
N ARG A 206 6.92 23.14 -10.55
CA ARG A 206 7.67 24.01 -11.47
C ARG A 206 9.18 23.86 -11.27
N PHE A 207 9.68 22.63 -11.36
CA PHE A 207 11.09 22.30 -11.13
C PHE A 207 11.59 22.70 -9.73
N PHE A 208 10.83 22.36 -8.68
CA PHE A 208 11.14 22.68 -7.26
C PHE A 208 11.26 24.18 -6.92
N LYS A 209 10.83 25.07 -7.79
CA LYS A 209 10.80 26.52 -7.52
C LYS A 209 9.66 26.94 -6.58
N ARG A 210 8.67 26.09 -6.34
CA ARG A 210 7.61 26.30 -5.37
C ARG A 210 7.71 25.26 -4.25
N PRO A 211 7.95 25.67 -2.98
CA PRO A 211 7.90 24.74 -1.88
C PRO A 211 6.49 24.16 -1.77
N MET A 212 6.37 22.84 -1.68
CA MET A 212 5.12 22.22 -1.30
C MET A 212 4.92 22.47 0.21
N ASN A 213 4.08 23.44 0.57
CA ASN A 213 3.59 23.57 1.93
C ASN A 213 2.56 22.46 2.17
N VAL A 214 3.06 21.29 2.58
CA VAL A 214 2.22 20.22 3.09
C VAL A 214 1.87 20.57 4.53
N ASN A 215 0.84 21.41 4.73
CA ASN A 215 0.24 21.58 6.04
C ASN A 215 -0.43 20.25 6.42
N MET A 216 0.32 19.41 7.10
CA MET A 216 -0.17 18.18 7.72
C MET A 216 -0.91 18.53 9.01
N GLY A 217 -1.96 19.39 8.94
CA GLY A 217 -2.84 19.64 10.07
C GLY A 217 -2.09 19.77 11.40
N GLU A 218 -1.32 20.84 11.61
CA GLU A 218 -1.11 21.32 12.97
C GLU A 218 -2.50 21.66 13.49
N GLU A 219 -3.01 20.83 14.39
CA GLU A 219 -4.15 21.17 15.22
C GLU A 219 -3.86 22.56 15.80
N ALA A 220 -4.71 23.50 15.46
CA ALA A 220 -4.65 24.83 16.09
C ALA A 220 -4.57 24.58 17.61
N PRO A 221 -3.64 25.22 18.33
CA PRO A 221 -3.56 25.05 19.77
C PRO A 221 -4.95 25.36 20.33
N ILE A 222 -5.52 24.38 21.05
CA ILE A 222 -6.76 24.55 21.79
C ILE A 222 -6.44 25.65 22.81
N THR A 223 -6.78 26.89 22.50
CA THR A 223 -6.83 27.96 23.48
C THR A 223 -7.89 27.54 24.50
N ARG A 224 -7.42 26.97 25.61
CA ARG A 224 -8.23 26.89 26.81
C ARG A 224 -8.42 28.32 27.29
N GLU A 225 -9.47 28.94 26.81
CA GLU A 225 -10.04 30.08 27.53
C GLU A 225 -10.74 29.55 28.76
N GLY A 226 -10.31 30.08 29.92
CA GLY A 226 -10.65 29.70 31.27
C GLY A 226 -12.09 29.96 31.73
#